data_6ce9f84fb6f67266ffcbbdb0a9367a4f
#
_entry.id   6ce9f84fb6f67266ffcbbdb0a9367a4f
#
_cell.length_a   1.000
_cell.length_b   1.000
_cell.length_c   1.000
_cell.angle_alpha   90.00
_cell.angle_beta   90.00
_cell.angle_gamma   90.00
#
_symmetry.space_group_name_H-M   'P 1'
#
loop_
_entity.id
_entity.type
_entity.pdbx_description
1 polymer ?
#
loop_
_entity_poly.entity_id
_entity_poly.type
_entity_poly.pdbx_seq_one_letter_code
_entity_poly.pdbx_strand_id
1 'polypeptide(L)'
;MNQKIPIGVDLDPTLGYERNSRIRDIFNFFLIPILNILPGSLRGLVKKTHQLAGEIIDKATSHEALEILYKEGEPHKTRNIIQSLFYYIWFTTNNPKAIRNRLRLVTRELSNELSRKFKDRKGVRLLSIASGSARAVVDSLQKTTQKEIRCSTLFLDKNEKAHQYGKDLLRKKNFPPN
;
A
#
# COMPACT_ATOMS: atom_id res chain seq x y z
N MET A 1 26.70 15.86 19.55
CA MET A 1 25.61 16.71 19.05
C MET A 1 24.46 15.81 18.63
N ASN A 2 23.39 15.74 19.43
CA ASN A 2 22.17 15.01 19.05
C ASN A 2 21.39 15.86 18.04
N GLN A 3 21.61 15.63 16.76
CA GLN A 3 20.71 16.19 15.74
C GLN A 3 19.35 15.53 15.89
N LYS A 4 18.37 16.25 16.43
CA LYS A 4 16.96 15.85 16.37
C LYS A 4 16.57 15.87 14.90
N ILE A 5 16.35 14.69 14.32
CA ILE A 5 15.76 14.57 12.99
C ILE A 5 14.33 15.12 13.09
N PRO A 6 13.98 16.21 12.42
CA PRO A 6 12.64 16.73 12.48
C PRO A 6 11.68 15.72 11.84
N ILE A 7 10.71 15.22 12.61
CA ILE A 7 9.62 14.43 12.07
C ILE A 7 8.67 15.42 11.39
N GLY A 8 8.81 15.58 10.08
CA GLY A 8 7.90 16.39 9.28
C GLY A 8 6.69 15.57 8.86
N VAL A 9 5.50 16.19 8.92
CA VAL A 9 4.31 15.64 8.27
C VAL A 9 4.31 16.14 6.83
N ASP A 10 4.29 15.22 5.87
CA ASP A 10 4.16 15.59 4.47
C ASP A 10 2.74 16.10 4.21
N LEU A 11 2.63 17.39 3.93
CA LEU A 11 1.37 18.07 3.67
C LEU A 11 1.15 18.37 2.17
N ASP A 12 1.99 17.83 1.29
CA ASP A 12 1.90 18.08 -0.14
C ASP A 12 0.52 17.71 -0.70
N PRO A 13 -0.29 18.69 -1.11
CA PRO A 13 -1.64 18.44 -1.60
C PRO A 13 -1.64 17.72 -2.95
N THR A 14 -0.55 17.77 -3.71
CA THR A 14 -0.46 17.18 -5.05
C THR A 14 -0.41 15.65 -5.02
N LEU A 15 -0.09 15.05 -3.87
CA LEU A 15 -0.07 13.61 -3.71
C LEU A 15 -1.45 12.97 -3.56
N GLY A 16 -2.49 13.77 -3.36
CA GLY A 16 -3.83 13.25 -3.18
C GLY A 16 -3.95 12.31 -1.98
N TYR A 17 -3.30 12.66 -0.86
CA TYR A 17 -3.43 11.90 0.37
C TYR A 17 -4.88 11.82 0.83
N GLU A 18 -5.27 10.62 1.23
CA GLU A 18 -6.55 10.41 1.87
C GLU A 18 -6.53 11.00 3.27
N ARG A 19 -7.38 11.99 3.47
CA ARG A 19 -7.57 12.64 4.77
C ARG A 19 -8.92 12.25 5.37
N ASN A 20 -9.02 12.30 6.67
CA ASN A 20 -10.30 12.19 7.32
C ASN A 20 -10.97 13.57 7.43
N SER A 21 -12.30 13.57 7.41
CA SER A 21 -13.05 14.70 7.93
C SER A 21 -12.99 14.69 9.47
N ARG A 22 -13.19 15.83 10.11
CA ARG A 22 -13.25 15.93 11.59
C ARG A 22 -14.28 14.98 12.21
N ILE A 23 -15.44 14.84 11.56
CA ILE A 23 -16.49 13.90 11.99
C ILE A 23 -15.95 12.45 11.94
N ARG A 24 -15.19 12.10 10.92
CA ARG A 24 -14.60 10.78 10.78
C ARG A 24 -13.52 10.51 11.82
N ASP A 25 -12.74 11.50 12.19
CA ASP A 25 -11.75 11.36 13.25
C ASP A 25 -12.41 11.10 14.61
N ILE A 26 -13.49 11.81 14.92
CA ILE A 26 -14.29 11.58 16.13
C ILE A 26 -14.88 10.15 16.10
N PHE A 27 -15.46 9.74 14.98
CA PHE A 27 -16.00 8.38 14.82
C PHE A 27 -14.93 7.30 15.03
N ASN A 28 -13.75 7.46 14.42
CA ASN A 28 -12.65 6.53 14.55
C ASN A 28 -12.09 6.51 15.99
N PHE A 29 -12.09 7.65 16.68
CA PHE A 29 -11.66 7.75 18.08
C PHE A 29 -12.49 6.84 19.00
N PHE A 30 -13.78 6.74 18.77
CA PHE A 30 -14.65 5.83 19.53
C PHE A 30 -14.66 4.41 18.99
N LEU A 31 -14.67 4.25 17.66
CA LEU A 31 -14.77 2.93 17.03
C LEU A 31 -13.55 2.06 17.28
N ILE A 32 -12.34 2.62 17.21
CA ILE A 32 -11.10 1.83 17.31
C ILE A 32 -10.96 1.14 18.68
N PRO A 33 -11.16 1.83 19.82
CA PRO A 33 -11.15 1.18 21.13
C PRO A 33 -12.19 0.05 21.25
N ILE A 34 -13.42 0.30 20.75
CA ILE A 34 -14.49 -0.71 20.77
C ILE A 34 -14.06 -1.96 19.98
N LEU A 35 -13.51 -1.77 18.78
CA LEU A 35 -13.03 -2.89 17.95
C LEU A 35 -11.87 -3.66 18.61
N ASN A 36 -11.02 -2.97 19.37
CA ASN A 36 -9.90 -3.60 20.08
C ASN A 36 -10.33 -4.43 21.29
N ILE A 37 -11.44 -4.05 21.96
CA ILE A 37 -12.00 -4.73 23.12
C ILE A 37 -12.86 -5.94 22.69
N LEU A 38 -13.28 -6.01 21.42
CA LEU A 38 -14.13 -7.08 20.92
C LEU A 38 -13.52 -8.47 21.19
N PRO A 39 -14.27 -9.39 21.84
CA PRO A 39 -13.83 -10.75 22.06
C PRO A 39 -13.45 -11.47 20.77
N GLY A 40 -12.53 -12.42 20.85
CA GLY A 40 -12.08 -13.19 19.68
C GLY A 40 -13.21 -13.89 18.92
N SER A 41 -14.29 -14.24 19.62
CA SER A 41 -15.51 -14.81 19.03
C SER A 41 -16.21 -13.85 18.05
N LEU A 42 -16.25 -12.56 18.37
CA LEU A 42 -16.82 -11.53 17.49
C LEU A 42 -15.90 -11.18 16.32
N ARG A 43 -14.58 -11.31 16.49
CA ARG A 43 -13.63 -11.24 15.35
C ARG A 43 -13.90 -12.36 14.34
N GLY A 44 -14.26 -13.55 14.80
CA GLY A 44 -14.69 -14.67 13.97
C GLY A 44 -15.99 -14.39 13.21
N LEU A 45 -16.91 -13.62 13.81
CA LEU A 45 -18.14 -13.19 13.13
C LEU A 45 -17.83 -12.19 11.99
N VAL A 46 -16.97 -11.20 12.23
CA VAL A 46 -16.50 -10.25 11.19
C VAL A 46 -15.85 -11.02 10.03
N LYS A 47 -15.06 -12.04 10.34
CA LYS A 47 -14.44 -12.93 9.35
C LYS A 47 -15.46 -13.68 8.51
N LYS A 48 -16.57 -14.13 9.10
CA LYS A 48 -17.66 -14.83 8.39
C LYS A 48 -18.57 -13.89 7.60
N THR A 49 -18.75 -12.67 8.07
CA THR A 49 -19.66 -11.71 7.43
C THR A 49 -19.02 -10.97 6.26
N HIS A 50 -17.68 -10.88 6.22
CA HIS A 50 -17.00 -10.16 5.15
C HIS A 50 -15.77 -10.93 4.65
N GLN A 51 -15.88 -11.51 3.46
CA GLN A 51 -14.83 -12.35 2.86
C GLN A 51 -13.47 -11.64 2.81
N LEU A 52 -13.42 -10.39 2.37
CA LEU A 52 -12.15 -9.62 2.29
C LEU A 52 -11.55 -9.32 3.66
N ALA A 53 -12.38 -9.01 4.67
CA ALA A 53 -11.88 -8.83 6.02
C ALA A 53 -11.27 -10.13 6.55
N GLY A 54 -11.91 -11.26 6.24
CA GLY A 54 -11.37 -12.59 6.52
C GLY A 54 -10.02 -12.82 5.85
N GLU A 55 -9.93 -12.56 4.55
CA GLU A 55 -8.69 -12.72 3.78
C GLU A 55 -7.55 -11.84 4.30
N ILE A 56 -7.83 -10.60 4.71
CA ILE A 56 -6.81 -9.70 5.26
C ILE A 56 -6.36 -10.16 6.64
N ILE A 57 -7.29 -10.62 7.49
CA ILE A 57 -6.94 -11.15 8.81
C ILE A 57 -6.08 -12.42 8.67
N ASP A 58 -6.44 -13.33 7.77
CA ASP A 58 -5.72 -14.58 7.53
C ASP A 58 -4.36 -14.34 6.86
N LYS A 59 -4.26 -13.31 6.05
CA LYS A 59 -3.05 -12.92 5.33
C LYS A 59 -2.36 -11.72 5.95
N ALA A 60 -2.72 -11.35 7.19
CA ALA A 60 -2.08 -10.24 7.90
C ALA A 60 -0.55 -10.39 7.82
N THR A 61 0.14 -9.30 7.50
CA THR A 61 1.58 -9.25 7.25
C THR A 61 2.05 -9.78 5.88
N SER A 62 1.16 -10.34 5.05
CA SER A 62 1.54 -10.78 3.70
C SER A 62 1.43 -9.65 2.66
N HIS A 63 2.12 -9.85 1.53
CA HIS A 63 1.98 -8.97 0.37
C HIS A 63 0.55 -8.95 -0.19
N GLU A 64 -0.20 -10.07 -0.07
CA GLU A 64 -1.59 -10.19 -0.54
C GLU A 64 -2.53 -9.26 0.22
N ALA A 65 -2.39 -9.19 1.57
CA ALA A 65 -3.16 -8.25 2.37
C ALA A 65 -2.89 -6.79 1.99
N LEU A 66 -1.62 -6.44 1.73
CA LEU A 66 -1.25 -5.10 1.27
C LEU A 66 -1.89 -4.79 -0.10
N GLU A 67 -1.88 -5.75 -1.03
CA GLU A 67 -2.48 -5.55 -2.35
C GLU A 67 -4.00 -5.35 -2.30
N ILE A 68 -4.70 -6.05 -1.41
CA ILE A 68 -6.12 -5.80 -1.17
C ILE A 68 -6.33 -4.36 -0.68
N LEU A 69 -5.49 -3.89 0.24
CA LEU A 69 -5.56 -2.54 0.78
C LEU A 69 -5.22 -1.44 -0.22
N TYR A 70 -4.36 -1.74 -1.20
CA TYR A 70 -3.99 -0.82 -2.28
C TYR A 70 -5.06 -0.65 -3.35
N LYS A 71 -5.96 -1.65 -3.51
CA LYS A 71 -7.08 -1.62 -4.47
C LYS A 71 -8.25 -0.81 -3.93
N GLU A 72 -8.04 0.49 -3.73
CA GLU A 72 -9.08 1.41 -3.34
C GLU A 72 -10.14 1.54 -4.45
N GLY A 73 -11.42 1.49 -4.05
CA GLY A 73 -12.52 1.91 -4.92
C GLY A 73 -12.92 0.92 -6.02
N GLU A 74 -12.30 -0.24 -6.14
CA GLU A 74 -12.92 -1.31 -6.91
C GLU A 74 -14.20 -1.72 -6.17
N PRO A 75 -15.40 -1.46 -6.75
CA PRO A 75 -16.62 -1.90 -6.12
C PRO A 75 -16.58 -3.42 -6.10
N HIS A 76 -16.18 -3.98 -4.96
CA HIS A 76 -16.45 -5.38 -4.75
C HIS A 76 -17.96 -5.52 -4.89
N LYS A 77 -18.39 -6.30 -5.88
CA LYS A 77 -19.79 -6.69 -6.05
C LYS A 77 -20.23 -7.44 -4.80
N THR A 78 -20.40 -6.69 -3.72
CA THR A 78 -20.94 -7.23 -2.48
C THR A 78 -22.41 -7.44 -2.69
N ARG A 79 -22.82 -8.67 -2.57
CA ARG A 79 -24.21 -9.12 -2.79
C ARG A 79 -25.17 -8.60 -1.71
N ASN A 80 -24.64 -7.95 -0.65
CA ASN A 80 -25.39 -7.56 0.54
C ASN A 80 -25.00 -6.17 1.01
N ILE A 81 -25.99 -5.33 1.30
CA ILE A 81 -25.84 -3.95 1.80
C ILE A 81 -24.99 -3.93 3.10
N ILE A 82 -25.19 -4.89 3.98
CA ILE A 82 -24.44 -5.01 5.25
C ILE A 82 -22.95 -5.21 4.97
N GLN A 83 -22.59 -6.08 4.03
CA GLN A 83 -21.20 -6.29 3.63
C GLN A 83 -20.58 -5.04 3.03
N SER A 84 -21.34 -4.31 2.19
CA SER A 84 -20.90 -3.04 1.61
C SER A 84 -20.63 -1.99 2.68
N LEU A 85 -21.49 -1.92 3.69
CA LEU A 85 -21.32 -0.99 4.81
C LEU A 85 -20.08 -1.34 5.64
N PHE A 86 -19.86 -2.61 5.98
CA PHE A 86 -18.66 -3.06 6.68
C PHE A 86 -17.38 -2.79 5.89
N TYR A 87 -17.40 -3.07 4.59
CA TYR A 87 -16.30 -2.75 3.69
C TYR A 87 -15.98 -1.26 3.74
N TYR A 88 -16.97 -0.41 3.54
CA TYR A 88 -16.79 1.04 3.55
C TYR A 88 -16.24 1.52 4.90
N ILE A 89 -16.82 1.09 6.02
CA ILE A 89 -16.36 1.46 7.35
C ILE A 89 -14.89 1.08 7.53
N TRP A 90 -14.54 -0.16 7.20
CA TRP A 90 -13.20 -0.68 7.44
C TRP A 90 -12.13 -0.06 6.54
N PHE A 91 -12.38 0.02 5.23
CA PHE A 91 -11.44 0.63 4.27
C PHE A 91 -11.22 2.13 4.49
N THR A 92 -12.17 2.81 5.12
CA THR A 92 -12.06 4.23 5.44
C THR A 92 -11.49 4.52 6.83
N THR A 93 -11.08 3.48 7.58
CA THR A 93 -10.33 3.68 8.85
C THR A 93 -8.91 4.19 8.59
N ASN A 94 -8.27 4.68 9.65
CA ASN A 94 -6.95 5.32 9.55
C ASN A 94 -5.86 4.37 9.02
N ASN A 95 -5.89 3.10 9.41
CA ASN A 95 -4.85 2.15 9.03
C ASN A 95 -4.80 1.86 7.51
N PRO A 96 -5.88 1.45 6.84
CA PRO A 96 -5.91 1.32 5.38
C PRO A 96 -5.51 2.61 4.64
N LYS A 97 -5.99 3.78 5.08
CA LYS A 97 -5.60 5.06 4.50
C LYS A 97 -4.10 5.34 4.65
N ALA A 98 -3.53 5.07 5.83
CA ALA A 98 -2.10 5.24 6.06
C ALA A 98 -1.27 4.33 5.14
N ILE A 99 -1.71 3.08 4.91
CA ILE A 99 -1.06 2.14 4.01
C ILE A 99 -1.10 2.65 2.57
N ARG A 100 -2.24 3.15 2.08
CA ARG A 100 -2.35 3.74 0.74
C ARG A 100 -1.54 5.03 0.60
N ASN A 101 -1.60 5.90 1.60
CA ASN A 101 -0.79 7.12 1.62
C ASN A 101 0.71 6.83 1.61
N ARG A 102 1.15 5.80 2.36
CA ARG A 102 2.54 5.33 2.33
C ARG A 102 2.94 4.86 0.92
N LEU A 103 2.08 4.11 0.22
CA LEU A 103 2.35 3.70 -1.15
C LEU A 103 2.55 4.93 -2.07
N ARG A 104 1.67 5.92 -1.97
CA ARG A 104 1.77 7.17 -2.75
C ARG A 104 3.07 7.91 -2.47
N LEU A 105 3.41 8.08 -1.18
CA LEU A 105 4.63 8.74 -0.75
C LEU A 105 5.88 8.02 -1.28
N VAL A 106 5.99 6.72 -1.02
CA VAL A 106 7.17 5.93 -1.45
C VAL A 106 7.30 5.95 -2.97
N THR A 107 6.20 5.80 -3.71
CA THR A 107 6.23 5.85 -5.18
C THR A 107 6.71 7.21 -5.69
N ARG A 108 6.30 8.32 -5.06
CA ARG A 108 6.76 9.66 -5.41
C ARG A 108 8.24 9.83 -5.14
N GLU A 109 8.65 9.57 -3.89
CA GLU A 109 10.03 9.81 -3.46
C GLU A 109 11.01 8.96 -4.26
N LEU A 110 10.69 7.69 -4.47
CA LEU A 110 11.52 6.80 -5.27
C LEU A 110 11.60 7.26 -6.74
N SER A 111 10.48 7.68 -7.33
CA SER A 111 10.47 8.21 -8.71
C SER A 111 11.30 9.49 -8.84
N ASN A 112 11.23 10.38 -7.85
CA ASN A 112 12.01 11.60 -7.81
C ASN A 112 13.51 11.30 -7.68
N GLU A 113 13.87 10.40 -6.77
CA GLU A 113 15.26 10.02 -6.55
C GLU A 113 15.86 9.30 -7.76
N LEU A 114 15.13 8.39 -8.38
CA LEU A 114 15.55 7.74 -9.63
C LEU A 114 15.77 8.79 -10.75
N SER A 115 14.86 9.75 -10.89
CA SER A 115 14.99 10.82 -11.87
C SER A 115 16.20 11.71 -11.58
N ARG A 116 16.46 12.02 -10.31
CA ARG A 116 17.61 12.83 -9.88
C ARG A 116 18.92 12.13 -10.16
N LYS A 117 19.03 10.86 -9.80
CA LYS A 117 20.24 10.06 -10.01
C LYS A 117 20.54 9.78 -11.47
N PHE A 118 19.53 9.71 -12.31
CA PHE A 118 19.69 9.44 -13.73
C PHE A 118 20.24 10.64 -14.51
N LYS A 119 20.00 11.88 -14.07
CA LYS A 119 20.49 13.09 -14.75
C LYS A 119 22.01 13.05 -14.99
N ASP A 120 22.75 12.45 -14.05
CA ASP A 120 24.21 12.45 -14.06
C ASP A 120 24.80 11.10 -14.52
N ARG A 121 23.99 10.10 -14.91
CA ARG A 121 24.44 8.75 -15.20
C ARG A 121 23.66 8.10 -16.33
N LYS A 122 24.33 7.19 -17.06
CA LYS A 122 23.73 6.40 -18.14
C LYS A 122 22.73 5.32 -17.68
N GLY A 123 22.61 5.10 -16.38
CA GLY A 123 21.69 4.16 -15.78
C GLY A 123 21.73 4.17 -14.25
N VAL A 124 20.69 3.64 -13.63
CA VAL A 124 20.54 3.53 -12.18
C VAL A 124 20.41 2.07 -11.78
N ARG A 125 21.04 1.68 -10.67
CA ARG A 125 20.83 0.38 -10.03
C ARG A 125 20.03 0.57 -8.77
N LEU A 126 18.97 -0.20 -8.62
CA LEU A 126 18.08 -0.19 -7.46
C LEU A 126 18.09 -1.55 -6.78
N LEU A 127 18.31 -1.57 -5.48
CA LEU A 127 18.14 -2.74 -4.62
C LEU A 127 16.91 -2.53 -3.74
N SER A 128 15.93 -3.41 -3.85
CA SER A 128 14.76 -3.44 -2.99
C SER A 128 14.85 -4.62 -2.04
N ILE A 129 14.98 -4.36 -0.75
CA ILE A 129 15.06 -5.38 0.31
C ILE A 129 13.70 -5.50 0.99
N ALA A 130 13.28 -6.74 1.29
CA ALA A 130 11.95 -7.05 1.83
C ALA A 130 10.84 -6.47 0.94
N SER A 131 10.94 -6.77 -0.36
CA SER A 131 10.17 -6.12 -1.43
C SER A 131 8.66 -6.32 -1.30
N GLY A 132 8.22 -7.36 -0.61
CA GLY A 132 6.80 -7.71 -0.49
C GLY A 132 6.13 -7.82 -1.85
N SER A 133 5.06 -7.06 -2.10
CA SER A 133 4.39 -7.00 -3.39
C SER A 133 5.19 -6.28 -4.49
N ALA A 134 6.30 -5.66 -4.15
CA ALA A 134 7.10 -4.80 -5.03
C ALA A 134 6.32 -3.62 -5.66
N ARG A 135 5.06 -3.40 -5.31
CA ARG A 135 4.15 -2.43 -5.93
C ARG A 135 4.75 -1.03 -6.03
N ALA A 136 5.24 -0.48 -4.91
CA ALA A 136 5.80 0.87 -4.88
C ALA A 136 6.98 1.03 -5.84
N VAL A 137 7.84 0.01 -5.93
CA VAL A 137 9.00 0.01 -6.82
C VAL A 137 8.55 -0.08 -8.27
N VAL A 138 7.66 -1.01 -8.60
CA VAL A 138 7.15 -1.20 -9.97
C VAL A 138 6.41 0.05 -10.48
N ASP A 139 5.56 0.65 -9.64
CA ASP A 139 4.85 1.88 -10.01
C ASP A 139 5.82 3.07 -10.17
N SER A 140 6.90 3.12 -9.38
CA SER A 140 7.97 4.11 -9.53
C SER A 140 8.74 3.92 -10.83
N LEU A 141 9.12 2.68 -11.15
CA LEU A 141 9.79 2.35 -12.40
C LEU A 141 8.92 2.70 -13.61
N GLN A 142 7.61 2.42 -13.56
CA GLN A 142 6.69 2.80 -14.64
C GLN A 142 6.69 4.30 -14.89
N LYS A 143 6.65 5.12 -13.82
CA LYS A 143 6.73 6.58 -13.95
C LYS A 143 8.06 7.06 -14.52
N THR A 144 9.16 6.37 -14.21
CA THR A 144 10.49 6.73 -14.71
C THR A 144 10.75 6.23 -16.12
N THR A 145 10.20 5.09 -16.52
CA THR A 145 10.29 4.58 -17.90
C THR A 145 9.68 5.55 -18.90
N GLN A 146 8.60 6.24 -18.51
CA GLN A 146 8.03 7.32 -19.34
C GLN A 146 9.00 8.50 -19.58
N LYS A 147 10.09 8.58 -18.81
CA LYS A 147 11.17 9.58 -18.93
C LYS A 147 12.45 8.97 -19.52
N GLU A 148 12.36 7.82 -20.16
CA GLU A 148 13.49 7.09 -20.78
C GLU A 148 14.64 6.73 -19.80
N ILE A 149 14.33 6.64 -18.52
CA ILE A 149 15.32 6.30 -17.48
C ILE A 149 15.59 4.80 -17.49
N ARG A 150 16.85 4.42 -17.74
CA ARG A 150 17.29 3.02 -17.64
C ARG A 150 17.56 2.67 -16.17
N CYS A 151 16.79 1.72 -15.64
CA CYS A 151 16.96 1.25 -14.27
C CYS A 151 17.05 -0.28 -14.24
N SER A 152 18.11 -0.79 -13.62
CA SER A 152 18.23 -2.21 -13.28
C SER A 152 17.82 -2.39 -11.82
N THR A 153 16.91 -3.30 -11.54
CA THR A 153 16.35 -3.48 -10.20
C THR A 153 16.53 -4.92 -9.73
N LEU A 154 17.10 -5.07 -8.53
CA LEU A 154 17.17 -6.35 -7.82
C LEU A 154 16.18 -6.35 -6.67
N PHE A 155 15.30 -7.36 -6.65
CA PHE A 155 14.33 -7.57 -5.58
C PHE A 155 14.79 -8.70 -4.67
N LEU A 156 14.84 -8.44 -3.37
CA LEU A 156 15.13 -9.44 -2.35
C LEU A 156 13.95 -9.56 -1.38
N ASP A 157 13.43 -10.75 -1.24
CA ASP A 157 12.41 -11.09 -0.24
C ASP A 157 12.58 -12.55 0.20
N LYS A 158 12.22 -12.88 1.43
CA LYS A 158 12.23 -14.25 1.92
C LYS A 158 11.03 -15.06 1.43
N ASN A 159 9.99 -14.41 0.92
CA ASN A 159 8.73 -15.03 0.53
C ASN A 159 8.69 -15.25 -0.99
N GLU A 160 8.76 -16.50 -1.41
CA GLU A 160 8.71 -16.88 -2.82
C GLU A 160 7.40 -16.44 -3.51
N LYS A 161 6.26 -16.49 -2.82
CA LYS A 161 4.98 -16.01 -3.36
C LYS A 161 5.02 -14.51 -3.64
N ALA A 162 5.73 -13.73 -2.82
CA ALA A 162 5.93 -12.32 -3.07
C ALA A 162 6.77 -12.07 -4.33
N HIS A 163 7.83 -12.87 -4.55
CA HIS A 163 8.60 -12.82 -5.78
C HIS A 163 7.77 -13.15 -7.00
N GLN A 164 6.97 -14.22 -6.95
CA GLN A 164 6.10 -14.59 -8.07
C GLN A 164 5.11 -13.47 -8.37
N TYR A 165 4.48 -12.91 -7.35
CA TYR A 165 3.58 -11.77 -7.52
C TYR A 165 4.27 -10.56 -8.15
N GLY A 166 5.49 -10.23 -7.69
CA GLY A 166 6.31 -9.15 -8.26
C GLY A 166 6.62 -9.37 -9.75
N LYS A 167 6.97 -10.60 -10.14
CA LYS A 167 7.19 -10.97 -11.55
C LYS A 167 5.93 -10.78 -12.40
N ASP A 168 4.77 -11.22 -11.88
CA ASP A 168 3.50 -11.08 -12.58
C ASP A 168 3.08 -9.62 -12.71
N LEU A 169 3.35 -8.82 -11.69
CA LEU A 169 3.11 -7.38 -11.71
C LEU A 169 3.99 -6.68 -12.77
N LEU A 170 5.27 -7.03 -12.85
CA LEU A 170 6.18 -6.50 -13.87
C LEU A 170 5.70 -6.85 -15.28
N ARG A 171 5.32 -8.12 -15.52
CA ARG A 171 4.76 -8.55 -16.79
C ARG A 171 3.50 -7.77 -17.17
N LYS A 172 2.57 -7.61 -16.19
CA LYS A 172 1.32 -6.85 -16.39
C LYS A 172 1.58 -5.38 -16.74
N LYS A 173 2.70 -4.83 -16.31
CA LYS A 173 3.13 -3.46 -16.58
C LYS A 173 4.06 -3.34 -17.79
N ASN A 174 4.20 -4.41 -18.59
CA ASN A 174 5.02 -4.47 -19.80
C ASN A 174 6.52 -4.20 -19.57
N PHE A 175 7.05 -4.59 -18.41
CA PHE A 175 8.49 -4.59 -18.22
C PHE A 175 9.10 -5.83 -18.88
N PRO A 176 10.27 -5.69 -19.54
CA PRO A 176 10.93 -6.85 -20.15
C PRO A 176 11.29 -7.86 -19.05
N PRO A 177 11.14 -9.16 -19.32
CA PRO A 177 11.67 -10.19 -18.45
C PRO A 177 13.20 -10.07 -18.43
N ASN A 178 13.79 -10.12 -17.24
CA ASN A 178 15.24 -10.27 -17.08
C ASN A 178 15.62 -11.72 -17.28
#